data_7a806c43ac9e68a82ceef2b34493e284
#
_entry.id   7a806c43ac9e68a82ceef2b34493e284
#
_cell.length_a   1.000
_cell.length_b   1.000
_cell.length_c   1.000
_cell.angle_alpha   90.00
_cell.angle_beta   90.00
_cell.angle_gamma   90.00
#
_symmetry.space_group_name_H-M   'P 1'
#
loop_
_entity.id
_entity.type
_entity.pdbx_description
1 polymer ?
#
loop_
_entity_poly.entity_id
_entity_poly.type
_entity_poly.pdbx_seq_one_letter_code
_entity_poly.pdbx_strand_id
1 'polypeptide(L)'
;MLGRTLKMAFWVSYDHLGKLLIASFIWALLVGPWILIFLTALIAADPAMILVIGLPAWAIGLGIAAPLGMVGMAHMVKEFIDTKDGSIRTMFQGMRLYGKRAIAIGLVYVVAIICLITNVWFYGYSDVFAERAPWVGLLISIVAVWILVYLGLMAMFIMPALVQKRDGWFATLKLTALLVLDNPLLALGLGIQLITITIVCLLIPPVLVFLHGGLMAVITGCAYEVLSRKYAAVEGHTETGKAGSRHMETVGRGAEKPMDLDADDDYLNRGFRDFLFPWKG
;
A
#
# COMPACT_ATOMS: atom_id res chain seq x y z
N MET A 1 0.77 -1.79 17.05
CA MET A 1 0.42 -1.12 15.79
C MET A 1 -0.30 -2.04 14.82
N LEU A 2 0.25 -3.18 14.41
CA LEU A 2 -0.41 -4.10 13.45
C LEU A 2 -1.84 -4.48 13.86
N GLY A 3 -2.09 -4.84 15.12
CA GLY A 3 -3.43 -5.17 15.60
C GLY A 3 -4.43 -4.02 15.50
N ARG A 4 -4.00 -2.78 15.75
CA ARG A 4 -4.83 -1.58 15.57
C ARG A 4 -5.17 -1.36 14.10
N THR A 5 -4.19 -1.49 13.22
CA THR A 5 -4.39 -1.39 11.76
C THR A 5 -5.42 -2.41 11.27
N LEU A 6 -5.29 -3.67 11.68
CA LEU A 6 -6.20 -4.74 11.26
C LEU A 6 -7.61 -4.54 11.83
N LYS A 7 -7.73 -4.09 13.08
CA LYS A 7 -9.03 -3.77 13.69
C LYS A 7 -9.72 -2.64 12.94
N MET A 8 -9.01 -1.56 12.66
CA MET A 8 -9.54 -0.42 11.88
C MET A 8 -9.93 -0.87 10.46
N ALA A 9 -9.06 -1.61 9.77
CA ALA A 9 -9.33 -2.12 8.44
C ALA A 9 -10.56 -3.04 8.39
N PHE A 10 -10.77 -3.88 9.41
CA PHE A 10 -11.94 -4.73 9.53
C PHE A 10 -13.23 -3.90 9.60
N TRP A 11 -13.30 -2.91 10.48
CA TRP A 11 -14.49 -2.09 10.65
C TRP A 11 -14.77 -1.19 9.45
N VAL A 12 -13.75 -0.57 8.86
CA VAL A 12 -13.90 0.21 7.62
C VAL A 12 -14.40 -0.67 6.47
N SER A 13 -13.88 -1.90 6.35
CA SER A 13 -14.36 -2.84 5.33
C SER A 13 -15.78 -3.30 5.57
N TYR A 14 -16.15 -3.54 6.82
CA TYR A 14 -17.49 -4.00 7.20
C TYR A 14 -18.56 -2.94 6.92
N ASP A 15 -18.32 -1.69 7.35
CA ASP A 15 -19.28 -0.59 7.19
C ASP A 15 -19.46 -0.19 5.72
N HIS A 16 -18.44 -0.38 4.88
CA HIS A 16 -18.45 0.05 3.48
C HIS A 16 -18.34 -1.10 2.47
N LEU A 17 -18.67 -2.35 2.89
CA LEU A 17 -18.47 -3.56 2.09
C LEU A 17 -19.03 -3.47 0.67
N GLY A 18 -20.27 -2.99 0.52
CA GLY A 18 -20.91 -2.87 -0.80
C GLY A 18 -20.16 -1.92 -1.74
N LYS A 19 -19.69 -0.77 -1.22
CA LYS A 19 -18.91 0.20 -2.00
C LYS A 19 -17.54 -0.37 -2.38
N LEU A 20 -16.92 -1.13 -1.46
CA LEU A 20 -15.63 -1.79 -1.70
C LEU A 20 -15.71 -2.91 -2.75
N LEU A 21 -16.79 -3.69 -2.75
CA LEU A 21 -17.02 -4.72 -3.77
C LEU A 21 -17.08 -4.11 -5.17
N ILE A 22 -17.84 -3.02 -5.34
CA ILE A 22 -17.95 -2.33 -6.63
C ILE A 22 -16.61 -1.72 -7.04
N ALA A 23 -15.89 -1.06 -6.11
CA ALA A 23 -14.59 -0.48 -6.39
C ALA A 23 -13.55 -1.53 -6.78
N SER A 24 -13.54 -2.69 -6.10
CA SER A 24 -12.67 -3.83 -6.42
C SER A 24 -12.99 -4.39 -7.81
N PHE A 25 -14.26 -4.51 -8.15
CA PHE A 25 -14.68 -4.97 -9.47
C PHE A 25 -14.23 -4.02 -10.58
N ILE A 26 -14.38 -2.70 -10.38
CA ILE A 26 -13.87 -1.69 -11.33
C ILE A 26 -12.35 -1.81 -11.48
N TRP A 27 -11.62 -1.99 -10.38
CA TRP A 27 -10.18 -2.20 -10.40
C TRP A 27 -9.79 -3.49 -11.15
N ALA A 28 -10.52 -4.59 -10.90
CA ALA A 28 -10.30 -5.86 -11.58
C ALA A 28 -10.58 -5.77 -13.09
N LEU A 29 -11.59 -5.00 -13.52
CA LEU A 29 -11.84 -4.73 -14.93
C LEU A 29 -10.74 -3.88 -15.57
N LEU A 30 -10.12 -2.99 -14.81
CA LEU A 30 -9.03 -2.14 -15.30
C LEU A 30 -7.72 -2.92 -15.46
N VAL A 31 -7.40 -3.82 -14.53
CA VAL A 31 -6.13 -4.55 -14.45
C VAL A 31 -6.22 -5.93 -15.10
N GLY A 32 -7.35 -6.61 -14.93
CA GLY A 32 -7.56 -8.00 -15.34
C GLY A 32 -7.23 -8.32 -16.80
N PRO A 33 -7.68 -7.53 -17.78
CA PRO A 33 -7.38 -7.77 -19.19
C PRO A 33 -5.87 -7.83 -19.48
N TRP A 34 -5.09 -6.97 -18.86
CA TRP A 34 -3.64 -6.92 -19.04
C TRP A 34 -2.94 -8.13 -18.43
N ILE A 35 -3.41 -8.55 -17.24
CA ILE A 35 -2.91 -9.79 -16.60
C ILE A 35 -3.27 -11.02 -17.45
N LEU A 36 -4.48 -11.10 -18.00
CA LEU A 36 -4.90 -12.20 -18.85
C LEU A 36 -4.07 -12.27 -20.14
N ILE A 37 -3.80 -11.14 -20.79
CA ILE A 37 -2.93 -11.08 -21.98
C ILE A 37 -1.51 -11.54 -21.62
N PHE A 38 -0.97 -11.11 -20.50
CA PHE A 38 0.35 -11.55 -20.02
C PHE A 38 0.39 -13.05 -19.75
N LEU A 39 -0.61 -13.60 -19.05
CA LEU A 39 -0.69 -15.01 -18.73
C LEU A 39 -0.86 -15.88 -20.00
N THR A 40 -1.67 -15.44 -20.97
CA THR A 40 -1.80 -16.15 -22.24
C THR A 40 -0.49 -16.17 -23.03
N ALA A 41 0.28 -15.08 -23.03
CA ALA A 41 1.60 -15.06 -23.64
C ALA A 41 2.59 -16.00 -22.93
N LEU A 42 2.53 -16.11 -21.61
CA LEU A 42 3.35 -17.06 -20.84
C LEU A 42 2.97 -18.52 -21.13
N ILE A 43 1.66 -18.83 -21.20
CA ILE A 43 1.17 -20.19 -21.45
C ILE A 43 1.53 -20.65 -22.86
N ALA A 44 1.54 -19.73 -23.84
CA ALA A 44 1.98 -20.04 -25.20
C ALA A 44 3.47 -20.45 -25.27
N ALA A 45 4.26 -20.13 -24.24
CA ALA A 45 5.68 -20.48 -24.10
C ALA A 45 6.57 -20.05 -25.29
N ASP A 46 6.08 -19.12 -26.12
CA ASP A 46 6.83 -18.55 -27.24
C ASP A 46 7.58 -17.29 -26.78
N PRO A 47 8.92 -17.28 -26.81
CA PRO A 47 9.70 -16.13 -26.40
C PRO A 47 9.34 -14.83 -27.13
N ALA A 48 8.98 -14.92 -28.42
CA ALA A 48 8.57 -13.74 -29.19
C ALA A 48 7.22 -13.18 -28.69
N MET A 49 6.24 -14.04 -28.40
CA MET A 49 4.96 -13.61 -27.82
C MET A 49 5.14 -13.00 -26.42
N ILE A 50 5.99 -13.60 -25.59
CA ILE A 50 6.28 -13.07 -24.25
C ILE A 50 6.90 -11.67 -24.36
N LEU A 51 7.89 -11.49 -25.26
CA LEU A 51 8.61 -10.22 -25.39
C LEU A 51 7.73 -9.13 -26.04
N VAL A 52 6.98 -9.44 -27.10
CA VAL A 52 6.26 -8.45 -27.92
C VAL A 52 4.87 -8.14 -27.33
N ILE A 53 4.21 -9.10 -26.73
CA ILE A 53 2.84 -8.95 -26.22
C ILE A 53 2.81 -9.00 -24.70
N GLY A 54 3.44 -10.02 -24.11
CA GLY A 54 3.37 -10.27 -22.68
C GLY A 54 4.00 -9.16 -21.85
N LEU A 55 5.25 -8.79 -22.12
CA LEU A 55 5.94 -7.73 -21.36
C LEU A 55 5.26 -6.37 -21.48
N PRO A 56 4.83 -5.88 -22.65
CA PRO A 56 4.07 -4.64 -22.74
C PRO A 56 2.73 -4.70 -22.00
N ALA A 57 1.99 -5.80 -22.07
CA ALA A 57 0.75 -5.98 -21.34
C ALA A 57 0.99 -5.94 -19.83
N TRP A 58 2.01 -6.64 -19.33
CA TRP A 58 2.40 -6.60 -17.93
C TRP A 58 2.81 -5.18 -17.49
N ALA A 59 3.60 -4.47 -18.30
CA ALA A 59 4.03 -3.11 -18.03
C ALA A 59 2.85 -2.12 -17.97
N ILE A 60 1.89 -2.23 -18.88
CA ILE A 60 0.66 -1.43 -18.87
C ILE A 60 -0.20 -1.78 -17.64
N GLY A 61 -0.39 -3.07 -17.37
CA GLY A 61 -1.17 -3.55 -16.24
C GLY A 61 -0.64 -3.05 -14.90
N LEU A 62 0.65 -3.27 -14.63
CA LEU A 62 1.28 -2.89 -13.35
C LEU A 62 1.76 -1.44 -13.30
N GLY A 63 2.17 -0.84 -14.45
CA GLY A 63 2.69 0.52 -14.47
C GLY A 63 1.61 1.60 -14.61
N ILE A 64 0.47 1.28 -15.22
CA ILE A 64 -0.58 2.25 -15.51
C ILE A 64 -1.89 1.87 -14.84
N ALA A 65 -2.45 0.69 -15.17
CA ALA A 65 -3.79 0.32 -14.74
C ALA A 65 -3.90 0.09 -13.23
N ALA A 66 -2.97 -0.67 -12.64
CA ALA A 66 -2.99 -0.95 -11.22
C ALA A 66 -2.76 0.29 -10.35
N PRO A 67 -1.75 1.14 -10.59
CA PRO A 67 -1.56 2.38 -9.82
C PRO A 67 -2.73 3.34 -9.96
N LEU A 68 -3.31 3.48 -11.16
CA LEU A 68 -4.45 4.35 -11.40
C LEU A 68 -5.67 3.93 -10.59
N GLY A 69 -6.00 2.64 -10.59
CA GLY A 69 -7.13 2.13 -9.80
C GLY A 69 -6.86 2.17 -8.30
N MET A 70 -5.64 1.81 -7.87
CA MET A 70 -5.27 1.82 -6.45
C MET A 70 -5.27 3.22 -5.85
N VAL A 71 -4.82 4.26 -6.58
CA VAL A 71 -4.87 5.63 -6.07
C VAL A 71 -6.31 6.14 -5.93
N GLY A 72 -7.19 5.73 -6.85
CA GLY A 72 -8.62 6.02 -6.72
C GLY A 72 -9.24 5.38 -5.48
N MET A 73 -8.95 4.10 -5.25
CA MET A 73 -9.41 3.38 -4.05
C MET A 73 -8.80 3.96 -2.77
N ALA A 74 -7.52 4.31 -2.77
CA ALA A 74 -6.87 4.94 -1.62
C ALA A 74 -7.54 6.29 -1.26
N HIS A 75 -7.95 7.08 -2.26
CA HIS A 75 -8.69 8.31 -2.03
C HIS A 75 -10.08 8.05 -1.45
N MET A 76 -10.80 7.05 -1.96
CA MET A 76 -12.09 6.64 -1.42
C MET A 76 -11.97 6.12 0.01
N VAL A 77 -10.96 5.32 0.33
CA VAL A 77 -10.70 4.81 1.69
C VAL A 77 -10.37 5.95 2.65
N LYS A 78 -9.63 6.95 2.21
CA LYS A 78 -9.38 8.14 3.01
C LYS A 78 -10.68 8.84 3.38
N GLU A 79 -11.59 9.03 2.43
CA GLU A 79 -12.92 9.61 2.70
C GLU A 79 -13.75 8.74 3.67
N PHE A 80 -13.65 7.40 3.60
CA PHE A 80 -14.28 6.52 4.58
C PHE A 80 -13.76 6.75 6.00
N ILE A 81 -12.46 7.00 6.15
CA ILE A 81 -11.85 7.26 7.44
C ILE A 81 -12.21 8.65 7.96
N ASP A 82 -12.12 9.67 7.10
CA ASP A 82 -12.28 11.07 7.49
C ASP A 82 -13.76 11.47 7.71
N THR A 83 -14.64 11.07 6.79
CA THR A 83 -16.04 11.54 6.74
C THR A 83 -17.08 10.45 6.94
N LYS A 84 -16.67 9.18 6.95
CA LYS A 84 -17.56 7.99 6.98
C LYS A 84 -18.53 7.89 5.79
N ASP A 85 -18.39 8.72 4.75
CA ASP A 85 -19.33 8.80 3.61
C ASP A 85 -18.65 8.85 2.23
N GLY A 86 -17.61 8.05 2.03
CA GLY A 86 -16.99 7.90 0.71
C GLY A 86 -17.94 7.22 -0.30
N SER A 87 -17.83 7.59 -1.57
CA SER A 87 -18.63 7.07 -2.67
C SER A 87 -17.75 6.58 -3.83
N ILE A 88 -18.32 5.79 -4.75
CA ILE A 88 -17.62 5.37 -5.96
C ILE A 88 -17.20 6.57 -6.81
N ARG A 89 -17.97 7.67 -6.78
CA ARG A 89 -17.59 8.93 -7.43
C ARG A 89 -16.26 9.46 -6.88
N THR A 90 -16.03 9.33 -5.58
CA THR A 90 -14.78 9.72 -4.92
C THR A 90 -13.59 8.93 -5.45
N MET A 91 -13.77 7.63 -5.76
CA MET A 91 -12.74 6.82 -6.42
C MET A 91 -12.31 7.41 -7.77
N PHE A 92 -13.28 7.76 -8.64
CA PHE A 92 -12.97 8.38 -9.94
C PHE A 92 -12.36 9.78 -9.80
N GLN A 93 -12.77 10.55 -8.79
CA GLN A 93 -12.13 11.83 -8.46
C GLN A 93 -10.66 11.63 -8.06
N GLY A 94 -10.36 10.63 -7.23
CA GLY A 94 -8.99 10.25 -6.87
C GLY A 94 -8.14 9.87 -8.07
N MET A 95 -8.67 9.07 -8.99
CA MET A 95 -7.99 8.73 -10.25
C MET A 95 -7.67 9.97 -11.08
N ARG A 96 -8.60 10.94 -11.16
CA ARG A 96 -8.40 12.18 -11.92
C ARG A 96 -7.37 13.12 -11.28
N LEU A 97 -7.42 13.25 -9.95
CA LEU A 97 -6.55 14.17 -9.19
C LEU A 97 -5.11 13.67 -9.10
N TYR A 98 -4.92 12.39 -8.82
CA TYR A 98 -3.61 11.80 -8.52
C TYR A 98 -3.08 10.88 -9.61
N GLY A 99 -3.90 10.52 -10.61
CA GLY A 99 -3.60 9.50 -11.61
C GLY A 99 -2.29 9.72 -12.35
N LYS A 100 -1.99 10.94 -12.81
CA LYS A 100 -0.72 11.24 -13.49
C LYS A 100 0.50 10.92 -12.64
N ARG A 101 0.46 11.25 -11.35
CA ARG A 101 1.55 10.97 -10.41
C ARG A 101 1.64 9.48 -10.08
N ALA A 102 0.49 8.82 -9.89
CA ALA A 102 0.42 7.39 -9.65
C ALA A 102 1.00 6.59 -10.83
N ILE A 103 0.66 6.95 -12.07
CA ILE A 103 1.22 6.34 -13.29
C ILE A 103 2.73 6.57 -13.38
N ALA A 104 3.21 7.79 -13.11
CA ALA A 104 4.64 8.08 -13.13
C ALA A 104 5.41 7.18 -12.14
N ILE A 105 4.90 7.02 -10.92
CA ILE A 105 5.47 6.11 -9.92
C ILE A 105 5.38 4.66 -10.39
N GLY A 106 4.24 4.23 -10.93
CA GLY A 106 4.03 2.87 -11.44
C GLY A 106 5.03 2.52 -12.54
N LEU A 107 5.26 3.42 -13.49
CA LEU A 107 6.26 3.21 -14.55
C LEU A 107 7.69 3.12 -14.00
N VAL A 108 8.06 3.97 -13.04
CA VAL A 108 9.36 3.87 -12.35
C VAL A 108 9.49 2.50 -11.66
N TYR A 109 8.43 2.02 -11.00
CA TYR A 109 8.42 0.70 -10.38
C TYR A 109 8.58 -0.45 -11.38
N VAL A 110 7.88 -0.39 -12.50
CA VAL A 110 8.01 -1.39 -13.59
C VAL A 110 9.44 -1.46 -14.08
N VAL A 111 10.06 -0.32 -14.37
CA VAL A 111 11.47 -0.26 -14.81
C VAL A 111 12.40 -0.83 -13.74
N ALA A 112 12.22 -0.42 -12.48
CA ALA A 112 13.03 -0.91 -11.37
C ALA A 112 12.90 -2.43 -11.19
N ILE A 113 11.70 -2.98 -11.25
CA ILE A 113 11.44 -4.42 -11.13
C ILE A 113 12.08 -5.18 -12.30
N ILE A 114 11.92 -4.71 -13.54
CA ILE A 114 12.56 -5.34 -14.71
C ILE A 114 14.08 -5.35 -14.55
N CYS A 115 14.68 -4.21 -14.20
CA CYS A 115 16.13 -4.12 -13.97
C CYS A 115 16.59 -5.10 -12.88
N LEU A 116 15.88 -5.18 -11.76
CA LEU A 116 16.27 -6.05 -10.65
C LEU A 116 16.09 -7.54 -10.98
N ILE A 117 14.97 -7.91 -11.63
CA ILE A 117 14.77 -9.30 -12.08
C ILE A 117 15.86 -9.71 -13.09
N THR A 118 16.18 -8.82 -14.04
CA THR A 118 17.27 -9.06 -15.01
C THR A 118 18.61 -9.20 -14.30
N ASN A 119 18.90 -8.40 -13.26
CA ASN A 119 20.08 -8.54 -12.44
C ASN A 119 20.13 -9.90 -11.72
N VAL A 120 19.03 -10.31 -11.08
CA VAL A 120 18.97 -11.62 -10.41
C VAL A 120 19.23 -12.75 -11.40
N TRP A 121 18.60 -12.68 -12.57
CA TRP A 121 18.80 -13.70 -13.61
C TRP A 121 20.22 -13.71 -14.15
N PHE A 122 20.77 -12.54 -14.49
CA PHE A 122 22.10 -12.41 -15.09
C PHE A 122 23.22 -12.85 -14.11
N TYR A 123 23.19 -12.35 -12.89
CA TYR A 123 24.24 -12.66 -11.92
C TYR A 123 24.07 -14.01 -11.24
N GLY A 124 22.84 -14.51 -11.13
CA GLY A 124 22.55 -15.80 -10.48
C GLY A 124 22.67 -17.01 -11.39
N TYR A 125 22.41 -16.85 -12.69
CA TYR A 125 22.27 -17.99 -13.61
C TYR A 125 23.16 -17.93 -14.87
N SER A 126 23.88 -16.82 -15.14
CA SER A 126 24.74 -16.77 -16.32
C SER A 126 26.06 -17.53 -16.11
N ASP A 127 26.47 -18.26 -17.14
CA ASP A 127 27.73 -19.04 -17.14
C ASP A 127 28.96 -18.16 -16.89
N VAL A 128 28.89 -16.87 -17.27
CA VAL A 128 29.98 -15.92 -17.08
C VAL A 128 30.41 -15.79 -15.61
N PHE A 129 29.44 -15.77 -14.69
CA PHE A 129 29.71 -15.70 -13.25
C PHE A 129 29.83 -17.07 -12.61
N ALA A 130 29.11 -18.08 -13.12
CA ALA A 130 29.17 -19.45 -12.61
C ALA A 130 30.60 -20.02 -12.71
N GLU A 131 31.35 -19.72 -13.78
CA GLU A 131 32.70 -20.24 -14.00
C GLU A 131 33.79 -19.39 -13.32
N ARG A 132 33.66 -18.04 -13.32
CA ARG A 132 34.75 -17.15 -12.88
C ARG A 132 34.67 -16.71 -11.43
N ALA A 133 33.48 -16.47 -10.91
CA ALA A 133 33.30 -15.95 -9.56
C ALA A 133 31.87 -16.24 -9.05
N PRO A 134 31.49 -17.51 -8.81
CA PRO A 134 30.10 -17.88 -8.51
C PRO A 134 29.55 -17.21 -7.24
N TRP A 135 30.40 -17.05 -6.22
CA TRP A 135 29.98 -16.41 -4.98
C TRP A 135 29.69 -14.90 -5.13
N VAL A 136 30.38 -14.19 -6.05
CA VAL A 136 30.13 -12.77 -6.33
C VAL A 136 28.77 -12.61 -7.03
N GLY A 137 28.49 -13.44 -8.04
CA GLY A 137 27.20 -13.47 -8.71
C GLY A 137 26.04 -13.73 -7.75
N LEU A 138 26.22 -14.74 -6.87
CA LEU A 138 25.23 -15.06 -5.84
C LEU A 138 24.99 -13.88 -4.88
N LEU A 139 26.04 -13.22 -4.40
CA LEU A 139 25.93 -12.09 -3.49
C LEU A 139 25.17 -10.92 -4.12
N ILE A 140 25.49 -10.56 -5.38
CA ILE A 140 24.77 -9.50 -6.10
C ILE A 140 23.29 -9.87 -6.29
N SER A 141 23.00 -11.13 -6.65
CA SER A 141 21.61 -11.61 -6.80
C SER A 141 20.84 -11.54 -5.49
N ILE A 142 21.44 -11.93 -4.37
CA ILE A 142 20.80 -11.82 -3.04
C ILE A 142 20.48 -10.35 -2.71
N VAL A 143 21.43 -9.44 -2.94
CA VAL A 143 21.18 -8.00 -2.73
C VAL A 143 20.04 -7.50 -3.60
N ALA A 144 19.99 -7.89 -4.88
CA ALA A 144 18.89 -7.52 -5.78
C ALA A 144 17.53 -8.06 -5.30
N VAL A 145 17.48 -9.29 -4.78
CA VAL A 145 16.27 -9.86 -4.17
C VAL A 145 15.82 -9.05 -2.94
N TRP A 146 16.76 -8.68 -2.06
CA TRP A 146 16.43 -7.83 -0.91
C TRP A 146 15.90 -6.46 -1.31
N ILE A 147 16.45 -5.85 -2.36
CA ILE A 147 15.92 -4.58 -2.91
C ILE A 147 14.50 -4.80 -3.47
N LEU A 148 14.21 -5.91 -4.15
CA LEU A 148 12.86 -6.25 -4.61
C LEU A 148 11.87 -6.37 -3.45
N VAL A 149 12.24 -7.06 -2.37
CA VAL A 149 11.41 -7.15 -1.15
C VAL A 149 11.14 -5.76 -0.59
N TYR A 150 12.18 -4.94 -0.47
CA TYR A 150 12.07 -3.58 0.05
C TYR A 150 11.14 -2.70 -0.82
N LEU A 151 11.27 -2.77 -2.14
CA LEU A 151 10.34 -2.09 -3.07
C LEU A 151 8.90 -2.58 -2.90
N GLY A 152 8.70 -3.88 -2.71
CA GLY A 152 7.37 -4.44 -2.42
C GLY A 152 6.77 -3.87 -1.15
N LEU A 153 7.56 -3.74 -0.07
CA LEU A 153 7.11 -3.13 1.18
C LEU A 153 6.81 -1.62 1.03
N MET A 154 7.61 -0.90 0.25
CA MET A 154 7.33 0.51 -0.07
C MET A 154 6.02 0.68 -0.85
N ALA A 155 5.76 -0.21 -1.82
CA ALA A 155 4.58 -0.13 -2.70
C ALA A 155 3.26 -0.07 -1.91
N MET A 156 3.20 -0.72 -0.74
CA MET A 156 2.02 -0.71 0.14
C MET A 156 1.64 0.69 0.63
N PHE A 157 2.62 1.54 0.87
CA PHE A 157 2.41 2.87 1.45
C PHE A 157 2.34 4.00 0.40
N ILE A 158 2.72 3.75 -0.86
CA ILE A 158 2.83 4.79 -1.90
C ILE A 158 1.49 5.44 -2.19
N MET A 159 0.44 4.66 -2.46
CA MET A 159 -0.85 5.21 -2.85
C MET A 159 -1.53 5.98 -1.72
N PRO A 160 -1.60 5.46 -0.48
CA PRO A 160 -2.08 6.24 0.66
C PRO A 160 -1.26 7.51 0.91
N ALA A 161 0.08 7.43 0.84
CA ALA A 161 0.95 8.59 1.04
C ALA A 161 0.74 9.67 -0.02
N LEU A 162 0.59 9.28 -1.30
CA LEU A 162 0.33 10.19 -2.40
C LEU A 162 -0.98 10.97 -2.24
N VAL A 163 -2.01 10.31 -1.72
CA VAL A 163 -3.32 10.92 -1.47
C VAL A 163 -3.30 11.86 -0.28
N GLN A 164 -2.61 11.50 0.80
CA GLN A 164 -2.63 12.30 2.04
C GLN A 164 -1.73 13.52 1.99
N LYS A 165 -0.49 13.40 1.51
CA LYS A 165 0.48 14.51 1.57
C LYS A 165 0.46 15.45 0.37
N ARG A 166 -0.20 15.10 -0.75
CA ARG A 166 -0.28 15.91 -1.99
C ARG A 166 1.08 16.38 -2.55
N ASP A 167 2.17 15.82 -2.05
CA ASP A 167 3.54 16.17 -2.45
C ASP A 167 3.87 15.66 -3.86
N GLY A 168 5.04 16.05 -4.37
CA GLY A 168 5.52 15.53 -5.65
C GLY A 168 5.80 14.03 -5.58
N TRP A 169 5.80 13.34 -6.72
CA TRP A 169 6.02 11.90 -6.82
C TRP A 169 7.33 11.43 -6.16
N PHE A 170 8.40 12.20 -6.29
CA PHE A 170 9.70 11.90 -5.69
C PHE A 170 9.68 12.03 -4.15
N ALA A 171 9.01 13.07 -3.63
CA ALA A 171 8.83 13.25 -2.19
C ALA A 171 8.03 12.09 -1.58
N THR A 172 7.01 11.60 -2.31
CA THR A 172 6.23 10.42 -1.89
C THR A 172 7.10 9.17 -1.82
N LEU A 173 7.96 8.92 -2.82
CA LEU A 173 8.89 7.78 -2.79
C LEU A 173 9.87 7.87 -1.63
N LYS A 174 10.46 9.04 -1.40
CA LYS A 174 11.36 9.26 -0.27
C LYS A 174 10.66 9.03 1.08
N LEU A 175 9.44 9.55 1.23
CA LEU A 175 8.64 9.37 2.44
C LEU A 175 8.36 7.89 2.72
N THR A 176 7.88 7.15 1.71
CA THR A 176 7.54 5.73 1.86
C THR A 176 8.77 4.88 2.13
N ALA A 177 9.91 5.22 1.54
CA ALA A 177 11.19 4.58 1.86
C ALA A 177 11.54 4.75 3.34
N LEU A 178 11.47 5.97 3.86
CA LEU A 178 11.74 6.25 5.26
C LEU A 178 10.74 5.58 6.20
N LEU A 179 9.44 5.55 5.86
CA LEU A 179 8.41 4.88 6.66
C LEU A 179 8.69 3.39 6.84
N VAL A 180 9.12 2.70 5.78
CA VAL A 180 9.47 1.27 5.83
C VAL A 180 10.71 1.05 6.68
N LEU A 181 11.73 1.88 6.55
CA LEU A 181 12.97 1.78 7.35
C LEU A 181 12.73 2.07 8.84
N ASP A 182 11.87 3.02 9.14
CA ASP A 182 11.57 3.40 10.53
C ASP A 182 10.63 2.40 11.23
N ASN A 183 9.79 1.69 10.46
CA ASN A 183 8.84 0.72 11.01
C ASN A 183 8.93 -0.65 10.31
N PRO A 184 10.09 -1.33 10.30
CA PRO A 184 10.30 -2.54 9.51
C PRO A 184 9.39 -3.71 9.95
N LEU A 185 9.15 -3.87 11.24
CA LEU A 185 8.27 -4.94 11.76
C LEU A 185 6.81 -4.75 11.34
N LEU A 186 6.33 -3.50 11.32
CA LEU A 186 4.98 -3.22 10.84
C LEU A 186 4.88 -3.48 9.32
N ALA A 187 5.86 -3.01 8.55
CA ALA A 187 5.89 -3.20 7.10
C ALA A 187 5.95 -4.68 6.72
N LEU A 188 6.82 -5.47 7.36
CA LEU A 188 6.89 -6.92 7.16
C LEU A 188 5.60 -7.63 7.57
N GLY A 189 5.04 -7.31 8.74
CA GLY A 189 3.78 -7.89 9.20
C GLY A 189 2.61 -7.61 8.25
N LEU A 190 2.52 -6.38 7.73
CA LEU A 190 1.53 -6.03 6.70
C LEU A 190 1.81 -6.76 5.38
N GLY A 191 3.07 -6.85 4.95
CA GLY A 191 3.45 -7.57 3.75
C GLY A 191 3.01 -9.03 3.80
N ILE A 192 3.29 -9.72 4.90
CA ILE A 192 2.84 -11.11 5.12
C ILE A 192 1.30 -11.20 5.08
N GLN A 193 0.61 -10.27 5.74
CA GLN A 193 -0.86 -10.23 5.74
C GLN A 193 -1.44 -10.05 4.33
N LEU A 194 -0.87 -9.12 3.54
CA LEU A 194 -1.33 -8.87 2.18
C LEU A 194 -1.05 -10.06 1.25
N ILE A 195 0.10 -10.71 1.40
CA ILE A 195 0.42 -11.95 0.67
C ILE A 195 -0.59 -13.05 1.03
N THR A 196 -0.88 -13.23 2.31
CA THR A 196 -1.86 -14.23 2.78
C THR A 196 -3.25 -13.97 2.18
N ILE A 197 -3.72 -12.71 2.22
CA ILE A 197 -5.01 -12.34 1.60
C ILE A 197 -4.98 -12.61 0.09
N THR A 198 -3.90 -12.27 -0.60
CA THR A 198 -3.77 -12.53 -2.04
C THR A 198 -3.86 -14.01 -2.36
N ILE A 199 -3.16 -14.86 -1.59
CA ILE A 199 -3.22 -16.33 -1.77
C ILE A 199 -4.66 -16.83 -1.54
N VAL A 200 -5.33 -16.40 -0.48
CA VAL A 200 -6.73 -16.77 -0.21
C VAL A 200 -7.66 -16.31 -1.34
N CYS A 201 -7.48 -15.10 -1.84
CA CYS A 201 -8.28 -14.59 -2.96
C CYS A 201 -8.01 -15.36 -4.27
N LEU A 202 -6.77 -15.79 -4.51
CA LEU A 202 -6.43 -16.61 -5.69
C LEU A 202 -7.09 -18.00 -5.67
N LEU A 203 -7.30 -18.57 -4.49
CA LEU A 203 -8.00 -19.86 -4.33
C LEU A 203 -9.50 -19.74 -4.63
N ILE A 204 -10.07 -18.54 -4.53
CA ILE A 204 -11.49 -18.28 -4.73
C ILE A 204 -11.66 -17.16 -5.76
N PRO A 205 -11.71 -17.47 -7.08
CA PRO A 205 -11.71 -16.46 -8.14
C PRO A 205 -12.75 -15.32 -8.00
N PRO A 206 -13.99 -15.57 -7.55
CA PRO A 206 -14.93 -14.46 -7.31
C PRO A 206 -14.44 -13.48 -6.25
N VAL A 207 -13.80 -13.96 -5.19
CA VAL A 207 -13.25 -13.12 -4.11
C VAL A 207 -12.09 -12.26 -4.63
N LEU A 208 -11.26 -12.83 -5.53
CA LEU A 208 -10.19 -12.08 -6.19
C LEU A 208 -10.74 -10.88 -6.97
N VAL A 209 -11.81 -11.07 -7.72
CA VAL A 209 -12.39 -10.02 -8.59
C VAL A 209 -13.12 -8.96 -7.76
N PHE A 210 -13.92 -9.39 -6.77
CA PHE A 210 -14.83 -8.49 -6.07
C PHE A 210 -14.29 -7.91 -4.76
N LEU A 211 -13.23 -8.48 -4.17
CA LEU A 211 -12.82 -8.09 -2.82
C LEU A 211 -11.34 -7.72 -2.71
N HIS A 212 -10.46 -8.35 -3.50
CA HIS A 212 -9.01 -8.22 -3.34
C HIS A 212 -8.53 -6.77 -3.38
N GLY A 213 -8.88 -6.01 -4.43
CA GLY A 213 -8.43 -4.62 -4.59
C GLY A 213 -8.88 -3.72 -3.46
N GLY A 214 -10.14 -3.84 -3.01
CA GLY A 214 -10.70 -3.08 -1.90
C GLY A 214 -10.03 -3.40 -0.58
N LEU A 215 -9.83 -4.68 -0.25
CA LEU A 215 -9.13 -5.08 0.97
C LEU A 215 -7.69 -4.57 1.00
N MET A 216 -6.97 -4.67 -0.13
CA MET A 216 -5.62 -4.12 -0.25
C MET A 216 -5.61 -2.62 0.04
N ALA A 217 -6.52 -1.86 -0.57
CA ALA A 217 -6.62 -0.41 -0.38
C ALA A 217 -6.96 -0.04 1.07
N VAL A 218 -7.91 -0.76 1.71
CA VAL A 218 -8.31 -0.49 3.10
C VAL A 218 -7.18 -0.79 4.07
N ILE A 219 -6.54 -1.96 3.96
CA ILE A 219 -5.46 -2.35 4.88
C ILE A 219 -4.29 -1.39 4.78
N THR A 220 -3.86 -1.04 3.55
CA THR A 220 -2.75 -0.10 3.34
C THR A 220 -3.11 1.33 3.73
N GLY A 221 -4.35 1.78 3.47
CA GLY A 221 -4.87 3.07 3.89
C GLY A 221 -4.93 3.22 5.41
N CYS A 222 -5.50 2.24 6.11
CA CYS A 222 -5.55 2.21 7.58
C CYS A 222 -4.15 2.11 8.20
N ALA A 223 -3.23 1.35 7.58
CA ALA A 223 -1.86 1.27 8.05
C ALA A 223 -1.14 2.63 7.97
N TYR A 224 -1.31 3.32 6.85
CA TYR A 224 -0.74 4.65 6.68
C TYR A 224 -1.35 5.66 7.66
N GLU A 225 -2.66 5.60 7.89
CA GLU A 225 -3.36 6.47 8.85
C GLU A 225 -2.84 6.28 10.28
N VAL A 226 -2.71 5.02 10.74
CA VAL A 226 -2.14 4.71 12.06
C VAL A 226 -0.71 5.21 12.21
N LEU A 227 0.10 5.14 11.13
CA LEU A 227 1.45 5.69 11.12
C LEU A 227 1.44 7.22 11.13
N SER A 228 0.61 7.87 10.33
CA SER A 228 0.55 9.34 10.27
C SER A 228 0.15 9.94 11.61
N ARG A 229 -0.79 9.32 12.32
CA ARG A 229 -1.19 9.73 13.68
C ARG A 229 -0.03 9.56 14.69
N LYS A 230 0.74 8.45 14.60
CA LYS A 230 1.93 8.26 15.45
C LYS A 230 2.91 9.42 15.30
N TYR A 231 3.21 9.83 14.05
CA TYR A 231 4.18 10.91 13.80
C TYR A 231 3.63 12.28 14.18
N ALA A 232 2.35 12.54 13.94
CA ALA A 232 1.70 13.78 14.38
C ALA A 232 1.74 13.95 15.91
N ALA A 233 1.53 12.87 16.66
CA ALA A 233 1.66 12.90 18.12
C ALA A 233 3.08 13.24 18.58
N VAL A 234 4.11 12.70 17.93
CA VAL A 234 5.52 12.98 18.25
C VAL A 234 5.89 14.44 17.93
N GLU A 235 5.43 14.99 16.81
CA GLU A 235 5.65 16.38 16.42
C GLU A 235 5.00 17.35 17.42
N GLY A 236 3.75 17.11 17.83
CA GLY A 236 3.04 17.91 18.84
C GLY A 236 3.76 17.94 20.19
N HIS A 237 4.32 16.82 20.64
CA HIS A 237 5.12 16.78 21.87
C HIS A 237 6.44 17.55 21.76
N THR A 238 7.06 17.58 20.58
CA THR A 238 8.33 18.28 20.36
C THR A 238 8.13 19.80 20.35
N GLU A 239 7.02 20.29 19.81
CA GLU A 239 6.70 21.72 19.81
C GLU A 239 6.32 22.23 21.21
N THR A 240 5.55 21.45 21.97
CA THR A 240 5.20 21.77 23.35
C THR A 240 6.45 21.81 24.25
N GLY A 241 7.40 20.89 24.06
CA GLY A 241 8.68 20.88 24.77
C GLY A 241 9.57 22.08 24.46
N LYS A 242 9.58 22.58 23.22
CA LYS A 242 10.33 23.78 22.82
C LYS A 242 9.68 25.09 23.31
N ALA A 243 8.35 25.14 23.35
CA ALA A 243 7.61 26.26 23.92
C ALA A 243 7.75 26.32 25.45
N GLY A 244 7.75 25.16 26.13
CA GLY A 244 7.91 25.05 27.58
C GLY A 244 9.27 25.48 28.10
N SER A 245 10.35 25.41 27.30
CA SER A 245 11.69 25.87 27.72
C SER A 245 11.85 27.39 27.69
N ARG A 246 10.91 28.13 27.10
CA ARG A 246 10.93 29.62 27.08
C ARG A 246 10.02 30.32 28.11
N HIS A 247 9.13 29.55 28.78
CA HIS A 247 8.23 30.07 29.78
C HIS A 247 8.19 29.15 31.01
N MET A 248 9.32 28.96 31.66
CA MET A 248 9.38 28.31 32.96
C MET A 248 9.40 29.39 34.05
N GLU A 249 8.29 30.11 34.17
CA GLU A 249 7.93 30.79 35.40
C GLU A 249 6.40 30.98 35.42
N THR A 250 5.83 30.47 36.51
CA THR A 250 4.42 30.60 36.92
C THR A 250 3.36 29.92 36.08
N VAL A 251 2.84 28.83 36.57
CA VAL A 251 1.44 28.53 36.91
C VAL A 251 1.25 27.03 37.06
N GLY A 252 0.58 26.64 38.09
CA GLY A 252 0.38 25.35 38.67
C GLY A 252 -0.17 24.21 37.82
N ARG A 253 0.22 23.03 38.26
CA ARG A 253 -0.40 21.72 38.21
C ARG A 253 -1.75 21.62 37.46
N GLY A 254 -1.67 21.33 36.20
CA GLY A 254 -2.67 20.68 35.41
C GLY A 254 -1.89 19.90 34.36
N ALA A 255 -1.44 18.68 34.69
CA ALA A 255 -0.89 17.79 33.68
C ALA A 255 -2.04 17.47 32.74
N GLU A 256 -2.14 18.19 31.62
CA GLU A 256 -2.95 17.77 30.48
C GLU A 256 -2.47 16.36 30.10
N LYS A 257 -3.35 15.37 30.29
CA LYS A 257 -3.13 14.03 29.75
C LYS A 257 -2.71 14.16 28.29
N PRO A 258 -1.67 13.42 27.86
CA PRO A 258 -1.35 13.34 26.44
C PRO A 258 -2.65 13.06 25.68
N MET A 259 -2.98 13.90 24.70
CA MET A 259 -4.15 13.74 23.85
C MET A 259 -4.07 12.34 23.24
N ASP A 260 -4.91 11.42 23.73
CA ASP A 260 -4.99 10.06 23.21
C ASP A 260 -5.76 10.14 21.89
N LEU A 261 -5.04 10.37 20.78
CA LEU A 261 -5.59 10.46 19.44
C LEU A 261 -6.37 9.22 19.02
N ASP A 262 -6.20 8.11 19.76
CA ASP A 262 -6.95 6.88 19.56
C ASP A 262 -8.29 6.87 20.35
N ALA A 263 -8.45 7.73 21.38
CA ALA A 263 -9.64 7.74 22.23
C ALA A 263 -10.91 8.22 21.48
N ASP A 264 -10.74 9.09 20.48
CA ASP A 264 -11.83 9.64 19.67
C ASP A 264 -12.09 8.86 18.38
N ASP A 265 -11.35 7.76 18.11
CA ASP A 265 -11.57 6.95 16.91
C ASP A 265 -12.62 5.89 17.14
N ASP A 266 -13.81 6.11 16.64
CA ASP A 266 -14.95 5.18 16.69
C ASP A 266 -14.58 3.77 16.20
N TYR A 267 -13.73 3.64 15.16
CA TYR A 267 -13.34 2.34 14.63
C TYR A 267 -12.45 1.55 15.58
N LEU A 268 -11.59 2.22 16.35
CA LEU A 268 -10.72 1.58 17.33
C LEU A 268 -11.46 1.26 18.64
N ASN A 269 -12.52 2.00 18.96
CA ASN A 269 -13.32 1.80 20.18
C ASN A 269 -14.38 0.70 20.02
N ARG A 270 -14.77 0.33 18.79
CA ARG A 270 -15.74 -0.74 18.53
C ARG A 270 -15.25 -2.09 19.02
N GLY A 271 -16.17 -2.88 19.63
CA GLY A 271 -15.93 -4.23 20.15
C GLY A 271 -16.68 -5.30 19.34
N PHE A 272 -16.48 -6.57 19.71
CA PHE A 272 -17.19 -7.70 19.11
C PHE A 272 -18.72 -7.63 19.31
N ARG A 273 -19.18 -6.94 20.36
CA ARG A 273 -20.60 -6.71 20.63
C ARG A 273 -21.26 -5.86 19.54
N ASP A 274 -20.53 -4.87 19.00
CA ASP A 274 -21.02 -3.96 17.96
C ASP A 274 -21.14 -4.67 16.60
N PHE A 275 -20.38 -5.75 16.41
CA PHE A 275 -20.53 -6.64 15.26
C PHE A 275 -21.84 -7.44 15.32
N LEU A 276 -22.20 -7.97 16.50
CA LEU A 276 -23.42 -8.78 16.67
C LEU A 276 -24.69 -7.93 16.73
N PHE A 277 -24.59 -6.70 17.22
CA PHE A 277 -25.75 -5.81 17.46
C PHE A 277 -25.49 -4.39 16.94
N PRO A 278 -25.33 -4.19 15.61
CA PRO A 278 -24.98 -2.90 15.03
C PRO A 278 -26.06 -1.82 15.25
N TRP A 279 -27.29 -2.21 15.62
CA TRP A 279 -28.42 -1.31 15.89
C TRP A 279 -28.52 -0.83 17.35
N LYS A 280 -27.55 -1.17 18.21
CA LYS A 280 -27.54 -0.79 19.64
C LYS A 280 -26.48 0.25 20.00
N GLY A 281 -25.74 0.76 18.98
CA GLY A 281 -24.75 1.82 19.12
C GLY A 281 -25.32 3.21 19.05
#